data_24c1189e9eef5f2cc09ffa7db09e8d94
#
_entry.id   24c1189e9eef5f2cc09ffa7db09e8d94
#
_cell.length_a   1.000
_cell.length_b   1.000
_cell.length_c   1.000
_cell.angle_alpha   90.00
_cell.angle_beta   90.00
_cell.angle_gamma   90.00
#
_symmetry.space_group_name_H-M   'P 1'
#
loop_
_entity.id
_entity.type
_entity.pdbx_description
1 polymer ?
#
loop_
_entity_poly.entity_id
_entity_poly.type
_entity_poly.pdbx_seq_one_letter_code
_entity_poly.pdbx_strand_id
1 'polypeptide(L)'
;MEIIVILIIIAAAVAVEALAYHLFGFKGLTYTAALNKNEVFEGEKVALTEELTNRKALPLPFVKTEIIAPSLLDFNTEVKTSKEQLCYIPSVFSLKGREKCTRVRNITCMGRGVFELGASSLYGSDLFGLSGFTLLTGVKEPLTVLPTPLNAEDFEPCSRLFFGDIIVRRFICEDSFLISGSHEYTGREPMNSIFWNGTAKAGRLMALNRDYTTSSRVLILLNFQRRDDIITAAPDPVCEVLIKAAALALDQSVRIGAEFGLAMNLPGEEQPEVNGGDGFRMKQLRRLAAVKPDCKYGVAEFIDSVNIGGYTDIVLITPTLSEETAEKLKQLQSKGFGVFVYSPRNDAQAEFCAQITRAGARAEQ
;
A
#
# COMPACT_ATOMS: atom_id res chain seq x y z
N MET A 1 36.48 -42.08 50.28
CA MET A 1 35.39 -41.27 50.90
C MET A 1 35.40 -39.79 50.45
N GLU A 2 36.59 -39.18 50.43
CA GLU A 2 36.70 -37.73 50.07
C GLU A 2 36.16 -37.40 48.69
N ILE A 3 36.40 -38.18 47.64
CA ILE A 3 35.93 -37.95 46.28
C ILE A 3 34.39 -37.98 46.22
N ILE A 4 33.76 -38.90 46.93
CA ILE A 4 32.31 -39.03 46.99
C ILE A 4 31.69 -37.81 47.68
N VAL A 5 32.29 -37.32 48.76
CA VAL A 5 31.86 -36.11 49.45
C VAL A 5 31.94 -34.87 48.53
N ILE A 6 33.05 -34.75 47.79
CA ILE A 6 33.24 -33.66 46.81
C ILE A 6 32.16 -33.71 45.70
N LEU A 7 31.86 -34.89 45.16
CA LEU A 7 30.84 -35.08 44.14
C LEU A 7 29.45 -34.70 44.66
N ILE A 8 29.10 -35.05 45.89
CA ILE A 8 27.83 -34.71 46.53
C ILE A 8 27.71 -33.18 46.71
N ILE A 9 28.80 -32.52 47.14
CA ILE A 9 28.81 -31.05 47.29
C ILE A 9 28.61 -30.36 45.94
N ILE A 10 29.29 -30.81 44.88
CA ILE A 10 29.13 -30.29 43.53
C ILE A 10 27.68 -30.48 43.04
N ALA A 11 27.12 -31.67 43.19
CA ALA A 11 25.75 -31.96 42.79
C ALA A 11 24.74 -31.10 43.57
N ALA A 12 24.93 -30.88 44.85
CA ALA A 12 24.11 -30.01 45.66
C ALA A 12 24.22 -28.56 45.20
N ALA A 13 25.41 -28.05 44.89
CA ALA A 13 25.62 -26.70 44.39
C ALA A 13 24.91 -26.47 43.03
N VAL A 14 25.01 -27.42 42.10
CA VAL A 14 24.32 -27.38 40.80
C VAL A 14 22.80 -27.42 40.98
N ALA A 15 22.30 -28.24 41.91
CA ALA A 15 20.84 -28.29 42.18
C ALA A 15 20.30 -26.97 42.77
N VAL A 16 21.08 -26.36 43.69
CA VAL A 16 20.71 -25.03 44.27
C VAL A 16 20.74 -23.95 43.17
N GLU A 17 21.73 -23.99 42.30
CA GLU A 17 21.83 -23.06 41.18
C GLU A 17 20.63 -23.22 40.22
N ALA A 18 20.34 -24.45 39.78
CA ALA A 18 19.20 -24.73 38.89
C ALA A 18 17.86 -24.28 39.50
N LEU A 19 17.67 -24.50 40.82
CA LEU A 19 16.49 -24.04 41.55
C LEU A 19 16.41 -22.50 41.59
N ALA A 20 17.54 -21.82 41.80
CA ALA A 20 17.59 -20.36 41.78
C ALA A 20 17.19 -19.76 40.42
N TYR A 21 17.67 -20.36 39.32
CA TYR A 21 17.27 -19.95 37.99
C TYR A 21 15.80 -20.26 37.68
N HIS A 22 15.30 -21.40 38.12
CA HIS A 22 13.90 -21.76 37.97
C HIS A 22 12.97 -20.77 38.68
N LEU A 23 13.28 -20.32 39.91
CA LEU A 23 12.46 -19.44 40.73
C LEU A 23 12.62 -17.97 40.35
N PHE A 24 13.80 -17.55 39.92
CA PHE A 24 14.16 -16.15 39.72
C PHE A 24 14.54 -15.80 38.27
N GLY A 25 14.64 -16.79 37.38
CA GLY A 25 15.13 -16.61 36.01
C GLY A 25 14.47 -15.46 35.25
N PHE A 26 13.15 -15.31 35.29
CA PHE A 26 12.43 -14.21 34.64
C PHE A 26 12.15 -12.98 35.51
N LYS A 27 12.34 -13.08 36.83
CA LYS A 27 12.07 -11.91 37.69
C LYS A 27 13.00 -10.76 37.30
N GLY A 28 12.43 -9.59 37.01
CA GLY A 28 13.20 -8.40 36.62
C GLY A 28 13.86 -8.45 35.24
N LEU A 29 13.49 -9.40 34.38
CA LEU A 29 13.82 -9.38 32.95
C LEU A 29 12.74 -8.62 32.20
N THR A 30 13.15 -7.64 31.39
CA THR A 30 12.23 -6.84 30.56
C THR A 30 12.73 -6.90 29.11
N TYR A 31 11.83 -7.21 28.18
CA TYR A 31 12.06 -7.15 26.75
C TYR A 31 11.24 -6.03 26.16
N THR A 32 11.85 -5.22 25.30
CA THR A 32 11.18 -4.21 24.49
C THR A 32 11.67 -4.31 23.06
N ALA A 33 10.79 -4.00 22.12
CA ALA A 33 11.11 -3.88 20.72
C ALA A 33 10.58 -2.53 20.23
N ALA A 34 11.30 -1.87 19.34
CA ALA A 34 10.90 -0.61 18.73
C ALA A 34 11.38 -0.54 17.29
N LEU A 35 10.53 -0.02 16.41
CA LEU A 35 10.88 0.28 15.02
C LEU A 35 11.27 1.75 14.90
N ASN A 36 12.25 2.04 14.04
CA ASN A 36 12.62 3.42 13.73
C ASN A 36 11.58 4.13 12.85
N LYS A 37 10.80 3.36 12.08
CA LYS A 37 9.67 3.82 11.26
C LYS A 37 8.57 2.76 11.29
N ASN A 38 7.32 3.19 11.44
CA ASN A 38 6.17 2.30 11.44
C ASN A 38 5.48 2.21 10.05
N GLU A 39 5.90 3.08 9.11
CA GLU A 39 5.39 3.12 7.76
C GLU A 39 6.55 3.36 6.77
N VAL A 40 6.65 2.51 5.75
CA VAL A 40 7.71 2.54 4.72
C VAL A 40 7.16 2.02 3.40
N PHE A 41 7.85 2.32 2.31
CA PHE A 41 7.56 1.73 1.00
C PHE A 41 8.27 0.39 0.81
N GLU A 42 7.71 -0.44 -0.07
CA GLU A 42 8.35 -1.67 -0.54
C GLU A 42 9.75 -1.36 -1.08
N GLY A 43 10.73 -2.17 -0.73
CA GLY A 43 12.15 -1.97 -1.04
C GLY A 43 12.93 -1.15 0.01
N GLU A 44 12.26 -0.41 0.89
CA GLU A 44 12.94 0.35 1.95
C GLU A 44 13.43 -0.53 3.11
N LYS A 45 14.36 0.02 3.88
CA LYS A 45 14.93 -0.63 5.06
C LYS A 45 14.39 -0.01 6.34
N VAL A 46 14.07 -0.88 7.29
CA VAL A 46 13.62 -0.52 8.64
C VAL A 46 14.56 -1.11 9.66
N ALA A 47 14.86 -0.38 10.71
CA ALA A 47 15.65 -0.88 11.84
C ALA A 47 14.72 -1.29 13.00
N LEU A 48 14.75 -2.56 13.37
CA LEU A 48 14.14 -3.10 14.58
C LEU A 48 15.19 -3.09 15.68
N THR A 49 14.93 -2.35 16.75
CA THR A 49 15.76 -2.30 17.95
C THR A 49 15.12 -3.18 19.01
N GLU A 50 15.83 -4.24 19.40
CA GLU A 50 15.48 -5.13 20.52
C GLU A 50 16.29 -4.71 21.73
N GLU A 51 15.65 -4.49 22.87
CA GLU A 51 16.31 -4.22 24.13
C GLU A 51 15.91 -5.26 25.17
N LEU A 52 16.91 -5.90 25.76
CA LEU A 52 16.74 -6.85 26.84
C LEU A 52 17.43 -6.31 28.09
N THR A 53 16.68 -6.08 29.15
CA THR A 53 17.18 -5.51 30.41
C THR A 53 17.03 -6.48 31.56
N ASN A 54 18.13 -6.84 32.18
CA ASN A 54 18.18 -7.64 33.40
C ASN A 54 18.33 -6.72 34.61
N ARG A 55 17.26 -6.52 35.38
CA ARG A 55 17.28 -5.63 36.57
C ARG A 55 17.80 -6.30 37.85
N LYS A 56 17.93 -7.65 37.86
CA LYS A 56 18.40 -8.41 39.01
C LYS A 56 19.94 -8.62 38.99
N ALA A 57 20.48 -9.00 40.12
CA ALA A 57 21.89 -9.32 40.25
C ALA A 57 22.27 -10.68 39.63
N LEU A 58 21.31 -11.63 39.54
CA LEU A 58 21.52 -12.93 38.93
C LEU A 58 21.83 -12.78 37.45
N PRO A 59 22.98 -13.23 36.93
CA PRO A 59 23.29 -13.14 35.50
C PRO A 59 22.39 -14.09 34.72
N LEU A 60 22.21 -13.82 33.44
CA LEU A 60 21.49 -14.63 32.47
C LEU A 60 22.43 -14.98 31.32
N PRO A 61 23.18 -16.10 31.44
CA PRO A 61 24.22 -16.44 30.46
C PRO A 61 23.65 -16.77 29.08
N PHE A 62 22.43 -17.26 29.05
CA PHE A 62 21.75 -17.64 27.82
C PHE A 62 20.28 -17.21 27.85
N VAL A 63 19.94 -16.26 27.01
CA VAL A 63 18.54 -15.87 26.72
C VAL A 63 18.37 -15.88 25.22
N LYS A 64 17.51 -16.74 24.71
CA LYS A 64 17.12 -16.79 23.31
C LYS A 64 15.80 -16.07 23.13
N THR A 65 15.77 -15.12 22.21
CA THR A 65 14.53 -14.56 21.67
C THR A 65 14.24 -15.17 20.31
N GLU A 66 12.97 -15.26 19.94
CA GLU A 66 12.55 -15.78 18.64
C GLU A 66 11.50 -14.84 18.06
N ILE A 67 11.85 -14.21 16.93
CA ILE A 67 10.94 -13.39 16.16
C ILE A 67 10.33 -14.25 15.07
N ILE A 68 9.02 -14.17 14.89
CA ILE A 68 8.30 -14.81 13.79
C ILE A 68 7.82 -13.69 12.85
N ALA A 69 8.24 -13.77 11.59
CA ALA A 69 7.90 -12.77 10.59
C ALA A 69 7.59 -13.45 9.24
N PRO A 70 6.75 -12.84 8.38
CA PRO A 70 6.56 -13.31 7.01
C PRO A 70 7.84 -13.23 6.18
N SER A 71 7.98 -14.11 5.19
CA SER A 71 9.14 -14.15 4.28
C SER A 71 9.29 -12.90 3.41
N LEU A 72 8.24 -12.06 3.34
CA LEU A 72 8.27 -10.74 2.69
C LEU A 72 9.16 -9.71 3.40
N LEU A 73 9.63 -10.05 4.61
CA LEU A 73 10.55 -9.23 5.39
C LEU A 73 11.90 -9.94 5.47
N ASP A 74 12.89 -9.40 4.77
CA ASP A 74 14.25 -9.96 4.75
C ASP A 74 15.10 -9.36 5.88
N PHE A 75 15.52 -10.21 6.81
CA PHE A 75 16.36 -9.84 7.94
C PHE A 75 17.86 -9.94 7.65
N ASN A 76 18.26 -10.23 6.42
CA ASN A 76 19.65 -10.43 6.01
C ASN A 76 20.40 -11.45 6.90
N THR A 77 19.70 -12.51 7.32
CA THR A 77 20.25 -13.58 8.17
C THR A 77 19.83 -14.93 7.58
N GLU A 78 20.65 -15.97 7.81
CA GLU A 78 20.24 -17.35 7.48
C GLU A 78 19.03 -17.73 8.34
N VAL A 79 17.89 -17.90 7.71
CA VAL A 79 16.58 -18.08 8.35
C VAL A 79 16.02 -19.45 8.00
N LYS A 80 15.44 -20.12 8.97
CA LYS A 80 14.62 -21.31 8.73
C LYS A 80 13.24 -20.87 8.26
N THR A 81 12.93 -21.08 6.98
CA THR A 81 11.61 -20.82 6.40
C THR A 81 10.71 -22.04 6.64
N SER A 82 9.52 -21.81 7.17
CA SER A 82 8.46 -22.81 7.29
C SER A 82 7.71 -23.00 5.97
N LYS A 83 6.95 -24.10 5.85
CA LYS A 83 6.02 -24.34 4.73
C LYS A 83 4.95 -23.24 4.58
N GLU A 84 4.68 -22.48 5.64
CA GLU A 84 3.72 -21.37 5.68
C GLU A 84 4.34 -20.00 5.31
N GLN A 85 5.53 -19.98 4.69
CA GLN A 85 6.25 -18.75 4.35
C GLN A 85 6.57 -17.86 5.58
N LEU A 86 6.64 -18.46 6.77
CA LEU A 86 7.06 -17.80 7.99
C LEU A 86 8.54 -18.03 8.24
N CYS A 87 9.22 -16.98 8.63
CA CYS A 87 10.62 -16.96 8.97
C CYS A 87 10.80 -16.92 10.49
N TYR A 88 11.60 -17.82 11.03
CA TYR A 88 11.95 -17.87 12.45
C TYR A 88 13.35 -17.31 12.65
N ILE A 89 13.44 -16.19 13.33
CA ILE A 89 14.67 -15.44 13.49
C ILE A 89 15.11 -15.51 14.96
N PRO A 90 16.04 -16.41 15.31
CA PRO A 90 16.54 -16.52 16.67
C PRO A 90 17.56 -15.42 16.96
N SER A 91 17.54 -14.91 18.18
CA SER A 91 18.59 -14.07 18.76
C SER A 91 19.02 -14.66 20.08
N VAL A 92 20.32 -14.70 20.32
CA VAL A 92 20.89 -15.13 21.60
C VAL A 92 21.53 -13.93 22.28
N PHE A 93 21.20 -13.74 23.54
CA PHE A 93 21.75 -12.71 24.42
C PHE A 93 22.41 -13.36 25.61
N SER A 94 23.48 -12.74 26.08
CA SER A 94 24.11 -13.06 27.38
C SER A 94 24.13 -11.77 28.19
N LEU A 95 23.56 -11.80 29.39
CA LEU A 95 23.40 -10.63 30.26
C LEU A 95 24.04 -10.90 31.62
N LYS A 96 24.88 -10.01 32.04
CA LYS A 96 25.33 -9.94 33.45
C LYS A 96 24.19 -9.46 34.35
N GLY A 97 24.41 -9.53 35.64
CA GLY A 97 23.49 -8.87 36.59
C GLY A 97 23.44 -7.38 36.37
N ARG A 98 22.20 -6.79 36.35
CA ARG A 98 21.90 -5.36 36.14
C ARG A 98 22.43 -4.80 34.83
N GLU A 99 22.45 -5.63 33.80
CA GLU A 99 22.88 -5.24 32.46
C GLU A 99 21.71 -5.07 31.51
N LYS A 100 21.87 -4.14 30.56
CA LYS A 100 21.00 -3.91 29.41
C LYS A 100 21.76 -4.25 28.13
N CYS A 101 21.18 -5.05 27.28
CA CYS A 101 21.71 -5.38 25.97
C CYS A 101 20.76 -4.87 24.89
N THR A 102 21.28 -4.15 23.92
CA THR A 102 20.50 -3.62 22.78
C THR A 102 21.04 -4.26 21.51
N ARG A 103 20.14 -4.71 20.65
CA ARG A 103 20.45 -5.24 19.32
C ARG A 103 19.62 -4.52 18.26
N VAL A 104 20.28 -4.07 17.22
CA VAL A 104 19.63 -3.45 16.06
C VAL A 104 19.70 -4.42 14.89
N ARG A 105 18.54 -4.65 14.25
CA ARG A 105 18.42 -5.46 13.04
C ARG A 105 17.86 -4.63 11.92
N ASN A 106 18.55 -4.64 10.78
CA ASN A 106 18.04 -4.02 9.57
C ASN A 106 17.19 -5.02 8.81
N ILE A 107 15.96 -4.63 8.49
CA ILE A 107 14.96 -5.42 7.79
C ILE A 107 14.72 -4.77 6.45
N THR A 108 14.84 -5.51 5.35
CA THR A 108 14.44 -5.05 4.02
C THR A 108 13.00 -5.49 3.74
N CYS A 109 12.12 -4.55 3.43
CA CYS A 109 10.71 -4.82 3.17
C CYS A 109 10.53 -5.22 1.70
N MET A 110 10.46 -6.52 1.42
CA MET A 110 10.40 -7.06 0.04
C MET A 110 9.01 -7.05 -0.57
N GLY A 111 7.96 -6.88 0.24
CA GLY A 111 6.58 -6.83 -0.22
C GLY A 111 5.69 -6.03 0.70
N ARG A 112 4.61 -5.49 0.13
CA ARG A 112 3.62 -4.72 0.88
C ARG A 112 2.88 -5.56 1.92
N GLY A 113 2.34 -4.90 2.91
CA GLY A 113 1.52 -5.57 3.94
C GLY A 113 1.44 -4.77 5.24
N VAL A 114 0.62 -5.29 6.14
CA VAL A 114 0.57 -4.84 7.53
C VAL A 114 1.11 -5.98 8.40
N PHE A 115 2.21 -5.73 9.05
CA PHE A 115 2.96 -6.71 9.83
C PHE A 115 3.04 -6.30 11.29
N GLU A 116 3.19 -7.27 12.18
CA GLU A 116 3.48 -7.05 13.60
C GLU A 116 4.82 -7.70 13.92
N LEU A 117 5.78 -6.90 14.37
CA LEU A 117 7.14 -7.34 14.62
C LEU A 117 7.48 -7.28 16.11
N GLY A 118 8.10 -8.34 16.60
CA GLY A 118 8.55 -8.48 17.98
C GLY A 118 8.83 -9.93 18.31
N ALA A 119 9.50 -10.18 19.43
CA ALA A 119 9.74 -11.55 19.87
C ALA A 119 8.44 -12.16 20.40
N SER A 120 8.12 -13.37 19.93
CA SER A 120 6.97 -14.13 20.41
C SER A 120 7.28 -14.85 21.72
N SER A 121 8.53 -15.24 21.95
CA SER A 121 8.98 -15.93 23.14
C SER A 121 10.41 -15.60 23.54
N LEU A 122 10.64 -15.63 24.84
CA LEU A 122 11.96 -15.58 25.45
C LEU A 122 12.21 -16.95 26.09
N TYR A 123 13.29 -17.58 25.71
CA TYR A 123 13.78 -18.81 26.36
C TYR A 123 15.08 -18.51 27.10
N GLY A 124 15.16 -18.90 28.35
CA GLY A 124 16.36 -18.79 29.13
C GLY A 124 16.74 -20.13 29.77
N SER A 125 18.02 -20.30 30.09
CA SER A 125 18.52 -21.46 30.84
C SER A 125 19.48 -21.03 31.94
N ASP A 126 19.72 -21.93 32.88
CA ASP A 126 20.78 -21.83 33.87
C ASP A 126 22.16 -21.96 33.22
N LEU A 127 23.23 -21.84 34.01
CA LEU A 127 24.63 -21.94 33.56
C LEU A 127 24.98 -23.31 32.95
N PHE A 128 24.34 -24.36 33.41
CA PHE A 128 24.61 -25.75 32.99
C PHE A 128 23.59 -26.28 31.98
N GLY A 129 22.53 -25.51 31.70
CA GLY A 129 21.45 -25.91 30.78
C GLY A 129 20.51 -26.99 31.31
N LEU A 130 20.52 -27.23 32.62
CA LEU A 130 19.69 -28.24 33.28
C LEU A 130 18.27 -27.77 33.53
N SER A 131 18.10 -26.47 33.74
CA SER A 131 16.81 -25.83 33.97
C SER A 131 16.52 -24.80 32.88
N GLY A 132 15.45 -24.99 32.13
CA GLY A 132 14.96 -24.05 31.11
C GLY A 132 13.68 -23.34 31.59
N PHE A 133 13.52 -22.12 31.17
CA PHE A 133 12.33 -21.33 31.41
C PHE A 133 11.90 -20.58 30.14
N THR A 134 10.59 -20.45 29.92
CA THR A 134 10.04 -19.77 28.75
C THR A 134 9.07 -18.70 29.19
N LEU A 135 9.15 -17.52 28.59
CA LEU A 135 8.21 -16.42 28.77
C LEU A 135 7.64 -16.05 27.41
N LEU A 136 6.33 -16.09 27.27
CA LEU A 136 5.65 -15.51 26.14
C LEU A 136 5.64 -13.99 26.30
N THR A 137 6.09 -13.28 25.27
CA THR A 137 6.08 -11.82 25.25
C THR A 137 4.99 -11.36 24.28
N GLY A 138 4.19 -10.41 24.71
CA GLY A 138 3.16 -9.78 23.87
C GLY A 138 3.67 -8.52 23.15
N VAL A 139 4.98 -8.28 23.17
CA VAL A 139 5.55 -7.08 22.54
C VAL A 139 5.54 -7.26 21.05
N LYS A 140 4.77 -6.40 20.38
CA LYS A 140 4.64 -6.35 18.93
C LYS A 140 4.61 -4.89 18.49
N GLU A 141 5.39 -4.60 17.47
CA GLU A 141 5.43 -3.28 16.83
C GLU A 141 4.76 -3.35 15.46
N PRO A 142 3.76 -2.50 15.17
CA PRO A 142 3.11 -2.48 13.88
C PRO A 142 4.04 -1.87 12.82
N LEU A 143 4.12 -2.54 11.68
CA LEU A 143 4.83 -2.07 10.50
C LEU A 143 3.90 -2.16 9.29
N THR A 144 3.63 -1.02 8.66
CA THR A 144 2.89 -0.94 7.41
C THR A 144 3.87 -0.72 6.26
N VAL A 145 3.90 -1.67 5.33
CA VAL A 145 4.69 -1.55 4.10
C VAL A 145 3.75 -1.20 2.95
N LEU A 146 3.92 0.02 2.44
CA LEU A 146 3.12 0.57 1.35
C LEU A 146 3.59 0.01 0.00
N PRO A 147 2.68 -0.21 -0.97
CA PRO A 147 3.07 -0.60 -2.31
C PRO A 147 3.84 0.53 -3.00
N THR A 148 4.96 0.18 -3.65
CA THR A 148 5.69 1.10 -4.51
C THR A 148 4.97 1.21 -5.86
N PRO A 149 4.73 2.42 -6.40
CA PRO A 149 4.15 2.59 -7.72
C PRO A 149 4.96 1.86 -8.80
N LEU A 150 4.29 1.36 -9.83
CA LEU A 150 4.97 0.86 -11.03
C LEU A 150 5.79 1.98 -11.69
N ASN A 151 6.88 1.61 -12.36
CA ASN A 151 7.56 2.54 -13.22
C ASN A 151 6.64 2.93 -14.40
N ALA A 152 6.66 4.20 -14.76
CA ALA A 152 5.81 4.69 -15.86
C ALA A 152 6.08 3.97 -17.20
N GLU A 153 7.31 3.48 -17.40
CA GLU A 153 7.72 2.70 -18.57
C GLU A 153 7.07 1.32 -18.64
N ASP A 154 6.84 0.68 -17.50
CA ASP A 154 6.17 -0.63 -17.39
C ASP A 154 4.64 -0.53 -17.53
N PHE A 155 4.10 0.68 -17.50
CA PHE A 155 2.66 0.97 -17.60
C PHE A 155 2.21 1.15 -19.08
N GLU A 156 2.99 0.74 -20.08
CA GLU A 156 2.57 0.79 -21.49
C GLU A 156 1.47 -0.24 -21.82
N PRO A 157 0.57 -0.01 -22.72
CA PRO A 157 0.37 0.98 -23.78
C PRO A 157 -0.90 1.83 -23.68
N CYS A 158 -1.73 1.64 -22.66
CA CYS A 158 -2.96 2.44 -22.49
C CYS A 158 -2.68 3.82 -21.89
N SER A 159 -1.48 4.06 -21.40
CA SER A 159 -1.13 5.20 -20.56
C SER A 159 -0.72 6.47 -21.32
N ARG A 160 -0.35 6.39 -22.59
CA ARG A 160 0.05 7.60 -23.34
C ARG A 160 -1.05 8.67 -23.36
N LEU A 161 -2.29 8.25 -23.25
CA LEU A 161 -3.45 9.13 -23.20
C LEU A 161 -3.73 9.69 -21.80
N PHE A 162 -3.40 8.92 -20.74
CA PHE A 162 -3.58 9.37 -19.36
C PHE A 162 -2.50 10.38 -18.92
N PHE A 163 -1.27 10.25 -19.44
CA PHE A 163 -0.13 11.06 -18.99
C PHE A 163 0.15 12.34 -19.79
N GLY A 164 -0.44 12.54 -20.96
CA GLY A 164 0.01 13.63 -21.81
C GLY A 164 -1.02 14.69 -22.19
N ASP A 165 -2.17 14.30 -22.74
CA ASP A 165 -3.02 15.26 -23.46
C ASP A 165 -4.51 15.27 -23.08
N ILE A 166 -5.01 14.28 -22.35
CA ILE A 166 -6.46 14.04 -22.24
C ILE A 166 -7.11 14.81 -21.10
N ILE A 167 -6.38 15.09 -20.03
CA ILE A 167 -6.91 15.84 -18.88
C ILE A 167 -7.25 17.28 -19.26
N VAL A 168 -6.61 17.81 -20.28
CA VAL A 168 -6.80 19.22 -20.70
C VAL A 168 -8.02 19.40 -21.60
N ARG A 169 -8.59 18.34 -22.18
CA ARG A 169 -9.59 18.52 -23.26
C ARG A 169 -11.07 18.32 -22.88
N ARG A 170 -11.44 17.76 -21.73
CA ARG A 170 -12.82 17.28 -21.59
C ARG A 170 -13.77 18.02 -20.69
N PHE A 171 -13.37 18.85 -19.78
CA PHE A 171 -14.30 19.71 -19.04
C PHE A 171 -13.77 21.12 -18.90
N ILE A 172 -13.87 21.83 -19.99
CA ILE A 172 -13.82 23.26 -19.99
C ILE A 172 -15.19 23.76 -19.48
N CYS A 173 -15.40 23.75 -18.18
CA CYS A 173 -16.47 24.55 -17.60
C CYS A 173 -15.98 25.96 -17.52
N GLU A 174 -16.65 26.87 -18.26
CA GLU A 174 -16.46 28.31 -18.07
C GLU A 174 -16.73 28.65 -16.60
N ASP A 175 -15.66 28.99 -15.86
CA ASP A 175 -15.85 29.55 -14.53
C ASP A 175 -16.38 31.00 -14.70
N SER A 176 -17.63 31.19 -14.32
CA SER A 176 -18.28 32.48 -14.41
C SER A 176 -17.62 33.58 -13.59
N PHE A 177 -16.69 33.21 -12.68
CA PHE A 177 -16.02 34.14 -11.78
C PHE A 177 -14.54 34.38 -12.14
N LEU A 178 -13.89 33.51 -12.93
CA LEU A 178 -12.51 33.70 -13.38
C LEU A 178 -12.48 34.42 -14.73
N ILE A 179 -12.14 35.70 -14.69
CA ILE A 179 -11.99 36.57 -15.88
C ILE A 179 -10.50 36.70 -16.16
N SER A 180 -10.01 36.09 -17.25
CA SER A 180 -8.60 36.20 -17.68
C SER A 180 -8.31 37.47 -18.51
N GLY A 181 -9.35 38.13 -19.02
CA GLY A 181 -9.20 39.33 -19.81
C GLY A 181 -10.44 39.72 -20.59
N SER A 182 -10.28 40.61 -21.56
CA SER A 182 -11.35 40.97 -22.50
C SER A 182 -10.79 41.16 -23.92
N HIS A 183 -11.56 40.78 -24.91
CA HIS A 183 -11.27 40.96 -26.35
C HIS A 183 -12.42 41.62 -27.06
N GLU A 184 -12.22 42.03 -28.30
CA GLU A 184 -13.26 42.61 -29.12
C GLU A 184 -14.32 41.55 -29.51
N TYR A 185 -15.58 41.84 -29.29
CA TYR A 185 -16.70 40.97 -29.62
C TYR A 185 -16.78 40.69 -31.11
N THR A 186 -16.69 39.44 -31.53
CA THR A 186 -16.67 39.02 -32.93
C THR A 186 -18.05 38.62 -33.50
N GLY A 187 -19.09 38.55 -32.65
CA GLY A 187 -20.42 38.12 -33.01
C GLY A 187 -20.64 36.60 -32.96
N ARG A 188 -19.62 35.85 -32.55
CA ARG A 188 -19.68 34.36 -32.36
C ARG A 188 -19.90 33.98 -30.90
N GLU A 189 -19.60 34.89 -30.00
CA GLU A 189 -19.73 34.68 -28.56
C GLU A 189 -21.20 34.94 -28.14
N PRO A 190 -21.69 34.24 -27.10
CA PRO A 190 -23.03 34.46 -26.58
C PRO A 190 -23.16 35.87 -25.99
N MET A 191 -24.34 36.50 -26.12
CA MET A 191 -24.56 37.89 -25.69
C MET A 191 -24.32 38.11 -24.17
N ASN A 192 -24.41 37.08 -23.37
CA ASN A 192 -24.10 37.14 -21.91
C ASN A 192 -22.61 37.27 -21.61
N SER A 193 -21.70 37.10 -22.58
CA SER A 193 -20.27 37.34 -22.45
C SER A 193 -19.86 38.81 -22.69
N ILE A 194 -20.77 39.69 -23.07
CA ILE A 194 -20.46 41.09 -23.35
C ILE A 194 -20.07 41.83 -22.07
N PHE A 195 -18.87 42.39 -22.10
CA PHE A 195 -18.29 43.20 -21.00
C PHE A 195 -18.69 44.65 -21.11
N TRP A 196 -19.86 45.02 -20.57
CA TRP A 196 -20.44 46.38 -20.72
C TRP A 196 -19.50 47.47 -20.21
N ASN A 197 -18.83 47.29 -19.10
CA ASN A 197 -17.88 48.28 -18.56
C ASN A 197 -16.65 48.49 -19.46
N GLY A 198 -16.14 47.43 -20.08
CA GLY A 198 -15.05 47.49 -21.05
C GLY A 198 -15.51 48.12 -22.36
N THR A 199 -16.72 47.78 -22.83
CA THR A 199 -17.39 48.34 -24.01
C THR A 199 -17.52 49.88 -23.88
N ALA A 200 -17.97 50.36 -22.71
CA ALA A 200 -18.13 51.79 -22.47
C ALA A 200 -16.77 52.54 -22.48
N LYS A 201 -15.70 51.91 -22.05
CA LYS A 201 -14.35 52.50 -22.05
C LYS A 201 -13.68 52.43 -23.42
N ALA A 202 -13.85 51.33 -24.13
CA ALA A 202 -13.20 51.08 -25.41
C ALA A 202 -13.94 51.68 -26.61
N GLY A 203 -15.22 52.10 -26.46
CA GLY A 203 -16.07 52.59 -27.54
C GLY A 203 -16.46 51.55 -28.62
N ARG A 204 -16.22 50.27 -28.33
CA ARG A 204 -16.51 49.11 -29.17
C ARG A 204 -16.94 47.94 -28.31
N LEU A 205 -17.75 47.03 -28.86
CA LEU A 205 -18.23 45.87 -28.13
C LEU A 205 -17.06 44.98 -27.69
N MET A 206 -16.93 44.74 -26.38
CA MET A 206 -15.93 43.89 -25.78
C MET A 206 -16.60 42.67 -25.16
N ALA A 207 -15.98 41.51 -25.32
CA ALA A 207 -16.37 40.26 -24.67
C ALA A 207 -15.36 39.87 -23.58
N LEU A 208 -15.83 39.27 -22.48
CA LEU A 208 -15.00 38.73 -21.45
C LEU A 208 -14.34 37.43 -21.91
N ASN A 209 -13.02 37.32 -21.73
CA ASN A 209 -12.32 36.07 -21.73
C ASN A 209 -12.50 35.45 -20.34
N ARG A 210 -13.25 34.37 -20.25
CA ARG A 210 -13.36 33.59 -19.02
C ARG A 210 -12.30 32.51 -19.03
N ASP A 211 -11.65 32.32 -17.91
CA ASP A 211 -10.77 31.19 -17.72
C ASP A 211 -11.58 29.93 -17.42
N TYR A 212 -11.03 28.80 -17.80
CA TYR A 212 -11.66 27.53 -17.67
C TYR A 212 -11.01 26.77 -16.49
N THR A 213 -11.81 26.43 -15.51
CA THR A 213 -11.34 25.58 -14.41
C THR A 213 -11.68 24.13 -14.74
N THR A 214 -10.67 23.35 -15.04
CA THR A 214 -10.80 21.90 -15.19
C THR A 214 -10.69 21.25 -13.81
N SER A 215 -11.80 20.94 -13.17
CA SER A 215 -11.79 20.04 -12.01
C SER A 215 -11.86 18.60 -12.51
N SER A 216 -10.72 17.98 -12.68
CA SER A 216 -10.63 16.56 -13.02
C SER A 216 -10.92 15.70 -11.79
N ARG A 217 -11.84 14.74 -11.91
CA ARG A 217 -12.19 13.77 -10.87
C ARG A 217 -12.00 12.37 -11.39
N VAL A 218 -11.01 11.69 -10.89
CA VAL A 218 -10.58 10.38 -11.38
C VAL A 218 -11.12 9.27 -10.48
N LEU A 219 -11.88 8.33 -11.04
CA LEU A 219 -12.30 7.11 -10.37
C LEU A 219 -11.37 5.96 -10.77
N ILE A 220 -10.66 5.42 -9.81
CA ILE A 220 -9.79 4.27 -9.99
C ILE A 220 -10.58 3.02 -9.58
N LEU A 221 -10.83 2.13 -10.53
CA LEU A 221 -11.50 0.85 -10.33
C LEU A 221 -10.45 -0.27 -10.35
N LEU A 222 -10.22 -0.91 -9.23
CA LEU A 222 -9.26 -2.00 -9.10
C LEU A 222 -9.99 -3.34 -9.02
N ASN A 223 -9.80 -4.17 -10.03
CA ASN A 223 -10.40 -5.50 -10.12
C ASN A 223 -9.33 -6.59 -10.09
N PHE A 224 -9.58 -7.66 -9.32
CA PHE A 224 -8.69 -8.79 -9.18
C PHE A 224 -9.18 -10.06 -9.89
N GLN A 225 -10.35 -10.03 -10.53
CA GLN A 225 -10.95 -11.19 -11.18
C GLN A 225 -10.03 -11.77 -12.25
N ARG A 226 -9.73 -13.07 -12.14
CA ARG A 226 -8.82 -13.76 -13.05
C ARG A 226 -9.40 -13.98 -14.45
N ARG A 227 -10.69 -14.32 -14.53
CA ARG A 227 -11.40 -14.65 -15.78
C ARG A 227 -12.88 -14.30 -15.62
N ASP A 228 -13.53 -13.93 -16.70
CA ASP A 228 -14.91 -13.48 -16.68
C ASP A 228 -15.91 -14.57 -16.29
N ASP A 229 -15.58 -15.85 -16.57
CA ASP A 229 -16.41 -17.00 -16.29
C ASP A 229 -16.33 -17.48 -14.83
N ILE A 230 -15.35 -16.98 -14.05
CA ILE A 230 -15.09 -17.44 -12.68
C ILE A 230 -14.82 -16.24 -11.77
N ILE A 231 -15.61 -16.09 -10.70
CA ILE A 231 -15.41 -15.07 -9.67
C ILE A 231 -14.32 -15.58 -8.71
N THR A 232 -13.07 -15.52 -9.13
CA THR A 232 -11.89 -15.82 -8.32
C THR A 232 -10.79 -14.81 -8.61
N ALA A 233 -10.00 -14.49 -7.59
CA ALA A 233 -8.85 -13.60 -7.75
C ALA A 233 -7.79 -14.19 -8.68
N ALA A 234 -7.06 -13.32 -9.36
CA ALA A 234 -5.89 -13.68 -10.13
C ALA A 234 -4.76 -14.20 -9.21
N PRO A 235 -3.74 -14.90 -9.75
CA PRO A 235 -2.57 -15.30 -8.96
C PRO A 235 -1.87 -14.11 -8.30
N ASP A 236 -1.30 -14.32 -7.12
CA ASP A 236 -0.66 -13.26 -6.32
C ASP A 236 0.31 -12.35 -7.11
N PRO A 237 1.20 -12.86 -7.99
CA PRO A 237 2.10 -11.99 -8.75
C PRO A 237 1.37 -11.00 -9.65
N VAL A 238 0.22 -11.40 -10.23
CA VAL A 238 -0.59 -10.51 -11.07
C VAL A 238 -1.30 -9.48 -10.21
N CYS A 239 -1.87 -9.89 -9.08
CA CYS A 239 -2.52 -8.99 -8.14
C CYS A 239 -1.56 -7.91 -7.62
N GLU A 240 -0.31 -8.26 -7.34
CA GLU A 240 0.71 -7.30 -6.91
C GLU A 240 1.01 -6.25 -7.99
N VAL A 241 1.07 -6.66 -9.26
CA VAL A 241 1.23 -5.72 -10.38
C VAL A 241 0.04 -4.76 -10.48
N LEU A 242 -1.20 -5.26 -10.33
CA LEU A 242 -2.41 -4.42 -10.36
C LEU A 242 -2.44 -3.42 -9.21
N ILE A 243 -2.01 -3.82 -8.01
CA ILE A 243 -1.93 -2.93 -6.85
C ILE A 243 -0.88 -1.83 -7.05
N LYS A 244 0.28 -2.18 -7.61
CA LYS A 244 1.32 -1.21 -7.97
C LYS A 244 0.84 -0.25 -9.08
N ALA A 245 0.04 -0.74 -10.02
CA ALA A 245 -0.60 0.08 -11.04
C ALA A 245 -1.62 1.06 -10.42
N ALA A 246 -2.42 0.61 -9.44
CA ALA A 246 -3.34 1.48 -8.71
C ALA A 246 -2.56 2.55 -7.90
N ALA A 247 -1.46 2.18 -7.27
CA ALA A 247 -0.58 3.13 -6.57
C ALA A 247 -0.02 4.19 -7.54
N LEU A 248 0.36 3.80 -8.76
CA LEU A 248 0.80 4.75 -9.79
C LEU A 248 -0.34 5.69 -10.23
N ALA A 249 -1.56 5.16 -10.44
CA ALA A 249 -2.71 5.98 -10.81
C ALA A 249 -3.05 7.02 -9.71
N LEU A 250 -2.95 6.65 -8.42
CA LEU A 250 -3.08 7.57 -7.29
C LEU A 250 -2.01 8.67 -7.32
N ASP A 251 -0.76 8.29 -7.56
CA ASP A 251 0.38 9.21 -7.63
C ASP A 251 0.22 10.22 -8.76
N GLN A 252 -0.20 9.75 -9.93
CA GLN A 252 -0.45 10.61 -11.08
C GLN A 252 -1.63 11.56 -10.84
N SER A 253 -2.72 11.09 -10.21
CA SER A 253 -3.87 11.93 -9.88
C SER A 253 -3.46 13.11 -8.99
N VAL A 254 -2.58 12.88 -8.02
CA VAL A 254 -2.02 13.97 -7.18
C VAL A 254 -1.15 14.91 -7.99
N ARG A 255 -0.29 14.38 -8.87
CA ARG A 255 0.63 15.22 -9.70
C ARG A 255 -0.11 16.20 -10.61
N ILE A 256 -1.25 15.79 -11.13
CA ILE A 256 -2.09 16.65 -11.99
C ILE A 256 -3.07 17.51 -11.19
N GLY A 257 -3.07 17.41 -9.85
CA GLY A 257 -3.99 18.16 -8.99
C GLY A 257 -5.45 17.72 -9.07
N ALA A 258 -5.73 16.48 -9.56
CA ALA A 258 -7.08 15.94 -9.64
C ALA A 258 -7.59 15.45 -8.27
N GLU A 259 -8.89 15.57 -8.05
CA GLU A 259 -9.58 14.80 -7.01
C GLU A 259 -9.73 13.36 -7.50
N PHE A 260 -9.68 12.39 -6.61
CA PHE A 260 -9.76 10.98 -6.99
C PHE A 260 -10.49 10.12 -5.96
N GLY A 261 -10.99 8.99 -6.42
CA GLY A 261 -11.56 7.94 -5.59
C GLY A 261 -11.01 6.58 -5.99
N LEU A 262 -10.92 5.65 -5.03
CA LEU A 262 -10.49 4.27 -5.25
C LEU A 262 -11.60 3.32 -4.82
N ALA A 263 -12.09 2.51 -5.75
CA ALA A 263 -12.98 1.39 -5.50
C ALA A 263 -12.26 0.09 -5.84
N MET A 264 -12.43 -0.91 -5.00
CA MET A 264 -11.82 -2.23 -5.16
C MET A 264 -12.92 -3.30 -5.22
N ASN A 265 -12.81 -4.27 -6.12
CA ASN A 265 -13.74 -5.38 -6.24
C ASN A 265 -13.52 -6.40 -5.10
N LEU A 266 -13.84 -5.99 -3.87
CA LEU A 266 -13.64 -6.79 -2.67
C LEU A 266 -14.94 -6.96 -1.88
N PRO A 267 -15.11 -8.06 -1.13
CA PRO A 267 -16.20 -8.20 -0.17
C PRO A 267 -16.12 -7.12 0.93
N GLY A 268 -17.25 -6.46 1.20
CA GLY A 268 -17.34 -5.45 2.28
C GLY A 268 -16.74 -4.08 1.93
N GLU A 269 -16.37 -3.85 0.68
CA GLU A 269 -15.86 -2.56 0.22
C GLU A 269 -16.97 -1.50 0.20
N GLU A 270 -16.66 -0.31 0.69
CA GLU A 270 -17.57 0.84 0.69
C GLU A 270 -17.47 1.63 -0.62
N GLN A 271 -18.47 2.50 -0.87
CA GLN A 271 -18.44 3.41 -2.03
C GLN A 271 -17.21 4.34 -1.94
N PRO A 272 -16.57 4.65 -3.08
CA PRO A 272 -15.38 5.46 -3.11
C PRO A 272 -15.65 6.89 -2.65
N GLU A 273 -14.89 7.37 -1.68
CA GLU A 273 -14.86 8.79 -1.33
C GLU A 273 -14.08 9.57 -2.39
N VAL A 274 -14.55 10.76 -2.74
CA VAL A 274 -13.85 11.72 -3.62
C VAL A 274 -13.10 12.72 -2.78
N ASN A 275 -11.79 12.76 -2.93
CA ASN A 275 -10.96 13.78 -2.29
C ASN A 275 -9.63 13.93 -3.06
N GLY A 276 -8.80 14.89 -2.66
CA GLY A 276 -7.52 15.16 -3.32
C GLY A 276 -6.37 15.33 -2.34
N GLY A 277 -5.17 15.50 -2.92
CA GLY A 277 -3.97 15.81 -2.17
C GLY A 277 -3.24 14.60 -1.59
N ASP A 278 -2.03 14.86 -1.10
CA ASP A 278 -1.09 13.82 -0.66
C ASP A 278 -1.58 13.04 0.57
N GLY A 279 -2.24 13.72 1.51
CA GLY A 279 -2.81 13.07 2.69
C GLY A 279 -3.86 12.01 2.35
N PHE A 280 -4.72 12.30 1.37
CA PHE A 280 -5.72 11.34 0.89
C PHE A 280 -5.08 10.20 0.11
N ARG A 281 -4.05 10.49 -0.71
CA ARG A 281 -3.23 9.48 -1.38
C ARG A 281 -2.64 8.48 -0.37
N MET A 282 -2.03 8.97 0.71
CA MET A 282 -1.48 8.11 1.75
C MET A 282 -2.55 7.24 2.43
N LYS A 283 -3.76 7.78 2.65
CA LYS A 283 -4.91 6.99 3.14
C LYS A 283 -5.22 5.82 2.20
N GLN A 284 -5.25 6.06 0.88
CA GLN A 284 -5.54 5.03 -0.11
C GLN A 284 -4.38 4.01 -0.23
N LEU A 285 -3.13 4.45 -0.15
CA LEU A 285 -1.97 3.54 -0.15
C LEU A 285 -1.97 2.60 1.06
N ARG A 286 -2.39 3.07 2.24
CA ARG A 286 -2.58 2.20 3.43
C ARG A 286 -3.69 1.17 3.20
N ARG A 287 -4.78 1.55 2.54
CA ARG A 287 -5.82 0.59 2.15
C ARG A 287 -5.24 -0.46 1.20
N LEU A 288 -4.50 -0.04 0.16
CA LEU A 288 -3.83 -0.96 -0.76
C LEU A 288 -2.81 -1.87 -0.06
N ALA A 289 -2.09 -1.38 0.96
CA ALA A 289 -1.16 -2.20 1.74
C ALA A 289 -1.87 -3.34 2.49
N ALA A 290 -3.06 -3.09 3.01
CA ALA A 290 -3.84 -4.05 3.78
C ALA A 290 -4.66 -5.03 2.93
N VAL A 291 -4.80 -4.78 1.61
CA VAL A 291 -5.63 -5.60 0.71
C VAL A 291 -5.13 -7.03 0.63
N LYS A 292 -6.04 -7.97 0.85
CA LYS A 292 -5.91 -9.37 0.45
C LYS A 292 -6.72 -9.55 -0.81
N PRO A 293 -6.09 -9.88 -1.96
CA PRO A 293 -6.80 -10.00 -3.23
C PRO A 293 -7.92 -11.03 -3.16
N ASP A 294 -9.12 -10.60 -3.48
CA ASP A 294 -10.33 -11.42 -3.58
C ASP A 294 -11.26 -10.79 -4.63
N CYS A 295 -12.39 -11.42 -4.94
CA CYS A 295 -13.38 -10.90 -5.88
C CYS A 295 -14.78 -11.10 -5.34
N LYS A 296 -15.58 -10.04 -5.37
CA LYS A 296 -16.99 -10.10 -4.99
C LYS A 296 -17.92 -10.23 -6.20
N TYR A 297 -17.63 -9.52 -7.27
CA TYR A 297 -18.47 -9.40 -8.46
C TYR A 297 -17.68 -9.73 -9.73
N GLY A 298 -18.39 -10.06 -10.82
CA GLY A 298 -17.83 -9.94 -12.16
C GLY A 298 -17.46 -8.49 -12.49
N VAL A 299 -16.53 -8.27 -13.41
CA VAL A 299 -16.03 -6.90 -13.72
C VAL A 299 -17.16 -5.96 -14.15
N ALA A 300 -18.06 -6.44 -15.02
CA ALA A 300 -19.20 -5.67 -15.52
C ALA A 300 -20.16 -5.27 -14.39
N GLU A 301 -20.45 -6.23 -13.49
CA GLU A 301 -21.31 -6.02 -12.33
C GLU A 301 -20.64 -5.08 -11.31
N PHE A 302 -19.32 -5.21 -11.11
CA PHE A 302 -18.54 -4.32 -10.26
C PHE A 302 -18.64 -2.86 -10.74
N ILE A 303 -18.47 -2.60 -12.04
CA ILE A 303 -18.61 -1.25 -12.61
C ILE A 303 -19.99 -0.68 -12.31
N ASP A 304 -21.07 -1.49 -12.39
CA ASP A 304 -22.43 -1.05 -12.08
C ASP A 304 -22.66 -0.81 -10.59
N SER A 305 -21.97 -1.54 -9.73
CA SER A 305 -22.13 -1.43 -8.28
C SER A 305 -21.55 -0.15 -7.71
N VAL A 306 -20.61 0.49 -8.44
CA VAL A 306 -19.92 1.69 -8.00
C VAL A 306 -20.68 2.94 -8.45
N ASN A 307 -20.84 3.89 -7.53
CA ASN A 307 -21.43 5.20 -7.89
C ASN A 307 -20.41 6.04 -8.66
N ILE A 308 -20.55 6.08 -9.98
CA ILE A 308 -19.69 6.85 -10.89
C ILE A 308 -20.11 8.32 -11.02
N GLY A 309 -21.25 8.70 -10.43
CA GLY A 309 -21.75 10.08 -10.49
C GLY A 309 -20.78 11.06 -9.81
N GLY A 310 -20.42 12.12 -10.53
CA GLY A 310 -19.50 13.14 -10.02
C GLY A 310 -18.03 12.93 -10.38
N TYR A 311 -17.67 11.84 -11.05
CA TYR A 311 -16.34 11.65 -11.66
C TYR A 311 -16.36 12.10 -13.14
N THR A 312 -15.18 12.44 -13.65
CA THR A 312 -14.97 12.83 -15.05
C THR A 312 -14.27 11.71 -15.83
N ASP A 313 -13.35 11.03 -15.16
CA ASP A 313 -12.48 10.02 -15.75
C ASP A 313 -12.52 8.75 -14.93
N ILE A 314 -12.48 7.60 -15.62
CA ILE A 314 -12.50 6.27 -15.03
C ILE A 314 -11.24 5.53 -15.47
N VAL A 315 -10.47 5.05 -14.51
CA VAL A 315 -9.29 4.21 -14.74
C VAL A 315 -9.61 2.80 -14.24
N LEU A 316 -9.85 1.88 -15.17
CA LEU A 316 -10.06 0.46 -14.84
C LEU A 316 -8.72 -0.27 -14.86
N ILE A 317 -8.39 -0.90 -13.74
CA ILE A 317 -7.22 -1.74 -13.57
C ILE A 317 -7.70 -3.18 -13.37
N THR A 318 -7.45 -4.05 -14.36
CA THR A 318 -7.99 -5.41 -14.38
C THR A 318 -7.01 -6.40 -15.02
N PRO A 319 -6.94 -7.66 -14.54
CA PRO A 319 -6.08 -8.67 -15.18
C PRO A 319 -6.60 -9.10 -16.54
N THR A 320 -7.91 -9.03 -16.77
CA THR A 320 -8.57 -9.47 -18.01
C THR A 320 -9.63 -8.47 -18.45
N LEU A 321 -9.90 -8.43 -19.75
CA LEU A 321 -10.92 -7.58 -20.35
C LEU A 321 -11.79 -8.42 -21.29
N SER A 322 -13.07 -8.58 -20.94
CA SER A 322 -14.06 -9.28 -21.75
C SER A 322 -14.75 -8.37 -22.76
N GLU A 323 -15.42 -8.96 -23.74
CA GLU A 323 -16.28 -8.22 -24.68
C GLU A 323 -17.40 -7.46 -23.94
N GLU A 324 -18.04 -8.09 -22.94
CA GLU A 324 -19.05 -7.47 -22.11
C GLU A 324 -18.55 -6.24 -21.38
N THR A 325 -17.38 -6.37 -20.71
CA THR A 325 -16.73 -5.25 -20.03
C THR A 325 -16.39 -4.13 -21.02
N ALA A 326 -15.90 -4.49 -22.20
CA ALA A 326 -15.55 -3.53 -23.22
C ALA A 326 -16.76 -2.77 -23.78
N GLU A 327 -17.88 -3.45 -24.01
CA GLU A 327 -19.12 -2.79 -24.43
C GLU A 327 -19.60 -1.80 -23.37
N LYS A 328 -19.51 -2.17 -22.10
CA LYS A 328 -19.84 -1.30 -20.98
C LYS A 328 -18.95 -0.07 -20.92
N LEU A 329 -17.65 -0.22 -21.10
CA LEU A 329 -16.70 0.90 -21.15
C LEU A 329 -17.01 1.83 -22.34
N LYS A 330 -17.37 1.31 -23.51
CA LYS A 330 -17.82 2.11 -24.66
C LYS A 330 -19.09 2.89 -24.34
N GLN A 331 -20.05 2.30 -23.61
CA GLN A 331 -21.25 3.02 -23.15
C GLN A 331 -20.90 4.16 -22.20
N LEU A 332 -19.92 3.97 -21.29
CA LEU A 332 -19.45 5.05 -20.42
C LEU A 332 -18.77 6.17 -21.22
N GLN A 333 -17.95 5.83 -22.21
CA GLN A 333 -17.37 6.83 -23.13
C GLN A 333 -18.44 7.62 -23.88
N SER A 334 -19.50 6.94 -24.36
CA SER A 334 -20.61 7.62 -25.06
C SER A 334 -21.39 8.57 -24.14
N LYS A 335 -21.38 8.35 -22.82
CA LYS A 335 -21.94 9.24 -21.80
C LYS A 335 -21.00 10.42 -21.44
N GLY A 336 -19.82 10.51 -22.05
CA GLY A 336 -18.87 11.59 -21.86
C GLY A 336 -17.77 11.36 -20.83
N PHE A 337 -17.66 10.16 -20.22
CA PHE A 337 -16.56 9.84 -19.32
C PHE A 337 -15.26 9.60 -20.09
N GLY A 338 -14.13 10.08 -19.55
CA GLY A 338 -12.81 9.60 -19.93
C GLY A 338 -12.65 8.17 -19.43
N VAL A 339 -12.33 7.21 -20.30
CA VAL A 339 -12.15 5.81 -19.89
C VAL A 339 -10.78 5.32 -20.28
N PHE A 340 -10.04 4.83 -19.28
CA PHE A 340 -8.71 4.26 -19.42
C PHE A 340 -8.70 2.87 -18.85
N VAL A 341 -8.00 1.95 -19.51
CA VAL A 341 -7.87 0.56 -19.05
C VAL A 341 -6.41 0.20 -18.96
N TYR A 342 -6.04 -0.31 -17.80
CA TYR A 342 -4.76 -0.99 -17.60
C TYR A 342 -4.99 -2.48 -17.40
N SER A 343 -4.29 -3.29 -18.19
CA SER A 343 -4.22 -4.72 -18.02
C SER A 343 -2.77 -5.17 -18.21
N PRO A 344 -2.20 -6.01 -17.31
CA PRO A 344 -0.87 -6.55 -17.52
C PRO A 344 -0.84 -7.35 -18.82
N ARG A 345 0.23 -7.21 -19.60
CA ARG A 345 0.38 -7.71 -20.97
C ARG A 345 -0.16 -9.13 -21.21
N ASN A 346 -1.20 -9.20 -22.03
CA ASN A 346 -1.48 -10.30 -22.94
C ASN A 346 -1.62 -9.68 -24.33
N ASP A 347 -0.89 -10.10 -25.35
CA ASP A 347 -0.80 -9.44 -26.65
C ASP A 347 -2.16 -9.19 -27.34
N ALA A 348 -3.14 -10.10 -27.13
CA ALA A 348 -4.52 -9.94 -27.59
C ALA A 348 -5.29 -8.79 -26.88
N GLN A 349 -4.96 -8.46 -25.64
CA GLN A 349 -5.59 -7.39 -24.86
C GLN A 349 -5.00 -6.02 -25.20
N ALA A 350 -3.73 -5.96 -25.57
CA ALA A 350 -3.09 -4.74 -26.04
C ALA A 350 -3.74 -4.22 -27.34
N GLU A 351 -4.10 -5.13 -28.26
CA GLU A 351 -4.81 -4.81 -29.49
C GLU A 351 -6.23 -4.28 -29.23
N PHE A 352 -6.93 -4.85 -28.25
CA PHE A 352 -8.27 -4.47 -27.88
C PHE A 352 -8.29 -3.10 -27.16
N CYS A 353 -7.37 -2.86 -26.24
CA CYS A 353 -7.19 -1.53 -25.60
C CYS A 353 -6.88 -0.45 -26.66
N ALA A 354 -6.04 -0.78 -27.65
CA ALA A 354 -5.76 0.13 -28.77
C ALA A 354 -7.00 0.41 -29.64
N GLN A 355 -7.93 -0.54 -29.79
CA GLN A 355 -9.19 -0.35 -30.52
C GLN A 355 -10.16 0.56 -29.76
N ILE A 356 -10.29 0.43 -28.44
CA ILE A 356 -11.11 1.33 -27.59
C ILE A 356 -10.59 2.77 -27.72
N THR A 357 -9.28 2.94 -27.63
CA THR A 357 -8.63 4.26 -27.76
C THR A 357 -8.85 4.89 -29.13
N ARG A 358 -8.76 4.08 -30.22
CA ARG A 358 -9.01 4.55 -31.60
C ARG A 358 -10.49 4.89 -31.86
N ALA A 359 -11.42 4.16 -31.23
CA ALA A 359 -12.85 4.44 -31.34
C ALA A 359 -13.23 5.77 -30.65
N GLY A 360 -12.62 6.05 -29.50
CA GLY A 360 -12.78 7.35 -28.82
C GLY A 360 -12.27 8.53 -29.65
N ALA A 361 -11.12 8.39 -30.28
CA ALA A 361 -10.51 9.43 -31.14
C ALA A 361 -11.28 9.68 -32.45
N ARG A 362 -12.06 8.71 -32.97
CA ARG A 362 -12.91 8.89 -34.17
C ARG A 362 -14.26 9.51 -33.89
N ALA A 363 -14.75 9.48 -32.67
CA ALA A 363 -15.99 10.15 -32.27
C ALA A 363 -15.80 11.67 -32.08
N GLU A 364 -14.57 12.18 -32.18
CA GLU A 364 -14.20 13.59 -32.03
C GLU A 364 -13.90 14.30 -33.40
N GLN A 365 -14.04 13.62 -34.55
CA GLN A 365 -14.00 14.20 -35.88
C GLN A 365 -15.42 14.32 -36.46
#